data_d5ebccd1f1d0b20bad0283772753a68b
#
_entry.id   d5ebccd1f1d0b20bad0283772753a68b
#
_cell.length_a   1.000
_cell.length_b   1.000
_cell.length_c   1.000
_cell.angle_alpha   90.00
_cell.angle_beta   90.00
_cell.angle_gamma   90.00
#
_symmetry.space_group_name_H-M   'P 1'
#
loop_
_entity.id
_entity.type
_entity.pdbx_description
1 polymer ?
#
loop_
_entity_poly.entity_id
_entity_poly.type
_entity_poly.pdbx_seq_one_letter_code
_entity_poly.pdbx_strand_id
1 'polypeptide(L)'
;MKKTNSTLNKQTSTARNIEQYAKDYTHADNDFESVMVHFRRQKVLEILRYYKPKSILEIGCGMHSIFDFYFDYERFVVVEPSELFCASIAKSKHYNPKITIIKDFLENQLTALQKEKFDFIVLSSLLHEVPSPREFLQVVAKLCDKDTILHINVPNNKSFHLLWAYESGLLKHIGELTSTAVKMQQNSAFDKDSLAQIVLNSGFEILADGDNAMGGGSYFMKPFNHAKMTELMKSGIIDENLLNGLNKLAKYFPDNGAEIFVNCKITEQV
;
A
#
# COMPACT_ATOMS: atom_id res chain seq x y z
N MET A 1 -40.15 18.98 23.42
CA MET A 1 -38.90 18.18 23.51
C MET A 1 -39.04 16.98 22.65
N LYS A 2 -38.49 17.03 21.43
CA LYS A 2 -38.40 15.88 20.50
C LYS A 2 -37.00 15.32 20.62
N LYS A 3 -36.89 14.07 21.07
CA LYS A 3 -35.65 13.31 21.11
C LYS A 3 -35.33 12.86 19.66
N THR A 4 -34.27 13.38 19.07
CA THR A 4 -33.69 12.88 17.82
C THR A 4 -32.85 11.66 18.17
N ASN A 5 -33.35 10.48 17.83
CA ASN A 5 -32.57 9.25 17.82
C ASN A 5 -31.65 9.30 16.60
N SER A 6 -30.36 9.53 16.82
CA SER A 6 -29.33 9.26 15.81
C SER A 6 -29.05 7.77 15.80
N THR A 7 -29.63 7.08 14.82
CA THR A 7 -29.27 5.69 14.50
C THR A 7 -27.91 5.72 13.79
N LEU A 8 -26.84 5.48 14.54
CA LEU A 8 -25.56 5.13 13.95
C LEU A 8 -25.75 3.79 13.21
N ASN A 9 -25.73 3.84 11.88
CA ASN A 9 -25.57 2.65 11.05
C ASN A 9 -24.24 2.00 11.41
N LYS A 10 -24.26 0.93 12.20
CA LYS A 10 -23.18 -0.04 12.29
C LYS A 10 -23.10 -0.75 10.93
N GLN A 11 -22.26 -0.27 10.03
CA GLN A 11 -21.79 -1.11 8.94
C GLN A 11 -21.04 -2.29 9.58
N THR A 12 -21.66 -3.45 9.55
CA THR A 12 -20.99 -4.72 9.83
C THR A 12 -19.90 -4.89 8.77
N SER A 13 -18.64 -4.78 9.18
CA SER A 13 -17.51 -5.11 8.32
C SER A 13 -17.66 -6.59 7.93
N THR A 14 -18.03 -6.84 6.69
CA THR A 14 -17.99 -8.18 6.12
C THR A 14 -16.54 -8.60 6.05
N ALA A 15 -16.21 -9.73 6.68
CA ALA A 15 -14.88 -10.30 6.61
C ALA A 15 -14.47 -10.45 5.13
N ARG A 16 -13.29 -9.95 4.77
CA ARG A 16 -12.76 -10.00 3.40
C ARG A 16 -12.65 -11.45 2.93
N ASN A 17 -13.16 -11.74 1.75
CA ASN A 17 -12.99 -13.05 1.13
C ASN A 17 -11.64 -13.09 0.38
N ILE A 18 -10.58 -13.49 1.10
CA ILE A 18 -9.20 -13.48 0.61
C ILE A 18 -9.02 -14.37 -0.63
N GLU A 19 -9.61 -15.55 -0.65
CA GLU A 19 -9.48 -16.49 -1.76
C GLU A 19 -10.21 -15.98 -3.03
N GLN A 20 -11.37 -15.34 -2.87
CA GLN A 20 -12.06 -14.71 -3.99
C GLN A 20 -11.28 -13.50 -4.50
N TYR A 21 -10.76 -12.68 -3.59
CA TYR A 21 -9.90 -11.54 -3.94
C TYR A 21 -8.67 -11.99 -4.74
N ALA A 22 -7.97 -13.02 -4.27
CA ALA A 22 -6.79 -13.53 -4.94
C ALA A 22 -7.11 -14.04 -6.36
N LYS A 23 -8.26 -14.71 -6.55
CA LYS A 23 -8.72 -15.13 -7.88
C LYS A 23 -9.04 -13.94 -8.77
N ASP A 24 -9.79 -12.97 -8.25
CA ASP A 24 -10.18 -11.76 -9.01
C ASP A 24 -8.93 -10.97 -9.41
N TYR A 25 -7.93 -10.88 -8.53
CA TYR A 25 -6.66 -10.21 -8.80
C TYR A 25 -5.87 -10.89 -9.93
N THR A 26 -5.83 -12.23 -9.96
CA THR A 26 -5.10 -12.98 -11.00
C THR A 26 -5.81 -13.00 -12.35
N HIS A 27 -7.15 -12.83 -12.35
CA HIS A 27 -7.97 -12.80 -13.57
C HIS A 27 -8.27 -11.37 -14.05
N ALA A 28 -7.85 -10.35 -13.31
CA ALA A 28 -7.96 -8.97 -13.76
C ALA A 28 -7.06 -8.77 -14.99
N ASP A 29 -7.65 -8.86 -16.17
CA ASP A 29 -7.02 -8.59 -17.48
C ASP A 29 -6.75 -7.08 -17.61
N ASN A 30 -6.00 -6.55 -16.65
CA ASN A 30 -5.72 -5.14 -16.51
C ASN A 30 -4.22 -4.90 -16.65
N ASP A 31 -3.77 -4.81 -17.89
CA ASP A 31 -2.35 -4.60 -18.24
C ASP A 31 -1.74 -3.39 -17.51
N PHE A 32 -2.55 -2.36 -17.22
CA PHE A 32 -2.07 -1.18 -16.53
C PHE A 32 -1.80 -1.40 -15.03
N GLU A 33 -2.41 -2.38 -14.37
CA GLU A 33 -2.07 -2.71 -12.99
C GLU A 33 -0.62 -3.18 -12.87
N SER A 34 -0.09 -3.89 -13.87
CA SER A 34 1.33 -4.30 -13.90
C SER A 34 2.28 -3.09 -13.87
N VAL A 35 1.89 -1.99 -14.53
CA VAL A 35 2.63 -0.71 -14.51
C VAL A 35 2.56 -0.07 -13.14
N MET A 36 1.39 -0.06 -12.49
CA MET A 36 1.25 0.47 -11.14
C MET A 36 2.08 -0.33 -10.13
N VAL A 37 2.01 -1.67 -10.19
CA VAL A 37 2.87 -2.56 -9.39
C VAL A 37 4.35 -2.28 -9.62
N HIS A 38 4.78 -2.03 -10.87
CA HIS A 38 6.16 -1.68 -11.19
C HIS A 38 6.60 -0.39 -10.48
N PHE A 39 5.86 0.71 -10.59
CA PHE A 39 6.24 1.99 -9.96
C PHE A 39 6.13 1.95 -8.44
N ARG A 40 5.12 1.26 -7.90
CA ARG A 40 4.99 0.97 -6.47
C ARG A 40 6.23 0.26 -5.94
N ARG A 41 6.64 -0.80 -6.61
CA ARG A 41 7.85 -1.56 -6.28
C ARG A 41 9.11 -0.70 -6.37
N GLN A 42 9.23 0.11 -7.44
CA GLN A 42 10.37 1.01 -7.58
C GLN A 42 10.47 1.96 -6.37
N LYS A 43 9.36 2.51 -5.90
CA LYS A 43 9.35 3.38 -4.72
C LYS A 43 9.77 2.64 -3.45
N VAL A 44 9.24 1.46 -3.20
CA VAL A 44 9.66 0.62 -2.05
C VAL A 44 11.16 0.30 -2.13
N LEU A 45 11.65 -0.09 -3.30
CA LEU A 45 13.08 -0.41 -3.50
C LEU A 45 14.00 0.81 -3.32
N GLU A 46 13.56 2.00 -3.73
CA GLU A 46 14.28 3.26 -3.50
C GLU A 46 14.47 3.48 -1.99
N ILE A 47 13.40 3.31 -1.21
CA ILE A 47 13.41 3.49 0.24
C ILE A 47 14.27 2.41 0.93
N LEU A 48 14.14 1.15 0.53
CA LEU A 48 14.96 0.06 1.06
C LEU A 48 16.46 0.27 0.77
N ARG A 49 16.82 0.78 -0.42
CA ARG A 49 18.20 1.11 -0.75
C ARG A 49 18.76 2.28 0.04
N TYR A 50 17.92 3.20 0.47
CA TYR A 50 18.29 4.32 1.32
C TYR A 50 18.56 3.86 2.75
N TYR A 51 17.62 3.12 3.37
CA TYR A 51 17.73 2.67 4.76
C TYR A 51 18.61 1.44 4.94
N LYS A 52 18.77 0.60 3.93
CA LYS A 52 19.58 -0.64 3.89
C LYS A 52 19.28 -1.59 5.05
N PRO A 53 17.99 -1.91 5.32
CA PRO A 53 17.62 -2.77 6.41
C PRO A 53 18.13 -4.19 6.19
N LYS A 54 18.44 -4.91 7.29
CA LYS A 54 18.89 -6.29 7.28
C LYS A 54 17.80 -7.28 7.69
N SER A 55 16.86 -6.85 8.51
CA SER A 55 15.69 -7.64 8.92
C SER A 55 14.41 -6.96 8.46
N ILE A 56 13.67 -7.62 7.55
CA ILE A 56 12.50 -7.05 6.88
C ILE A 56 11.26 -7.90 7.14
N LEU A 57 10.15 -7.25 7.46
CA LEU A 57 8.82 -7.84 7.51
C LEU A 57 7.96 -7.21 6.40
N GLU A 58 7.50 -8.01 5.46
CA GLU A 58 6.52 -7.63 4.45
C GLU A 58 5.15 -8.20 4.81
N ILE A 59 4.12 -7.36 4.89
CA ILE A 59 2.77 -7.75 5.25
C ILE A 59 1.87 -7.53 4.05
N GLY A 60 1.28 -8.61 3.52
CA GLY A 60 0.45 -8.56 2.32
C GLY A 60 1.28 -8.36 1.05
N CYS A 61 2.00 -9.39 0.60
CA CYS A 61 2.89 -9.30 -0.56
C CYS A 61 2.17 -9.42 -1.92
N GLY A 62 0.96 -9.97 -1.95
CA GLY A 62 0.27 -10.31 -3.20
C GLY A 62 1.04 -11.36 -4.03
N MET A 63 0.98 -11.24 -5.36
CA MET A 63 1.59 -12.21 -6.29
C MET A 63 3.13 -12.21 -6.29
N HIS A 64 3.77 -11.12 -5.89
CA HIS A 64 5.22 -10.93 -5.97
C HIS A 64 5.71 -10.21 -4.72
N SER A 65 6.54 -10.86 -3.94
CA SER A 65 7.17 -10.24 -2.78
C SER A 65 8.37 -9.37 -3.18
N ILE A 66 8.67 -8.40 -2.33
CA ILE A 66 9.83 -7.51 -2.47
C ILE A 66 11.15 -8.29 -2.41
N PHE A 67 11.22 -9.46 -1.76
CA PHE A 67 12.43 -10.29 -1.76
C PHE A 67 12.85 -10.75 -3.17
N ASP A 68 11.96 -10.71 -4.16
CA ASP A 68 12.30 -11.01 -5.55
C ASP A 68 13.17 -9.93 -6.21
N PHE A 69 13.26 -8.74 -5.59
CA PHE A 69 13.88 -7.55 -6.19
C PHE A 69 14.88 -6.82 -5.26
N TYR A 70 14.87 -7.14 -3.96
CA TYR A 70 15.80 -6.61 -2.98
C TYR A 70 16.54 -7.78 -2.32
N PHE A 71 17.87 -7.76 -2.32
CA PHE A 71 18.71 -8.89 -1.91
C PHE A 71 19.66 -8.59 -0.75
N ASP A 72 19.76 -7.31 -0.35
CA ASP A 72 20.67 -6.87 0.73
C ASP A 72 19.98 -7.01 2.09
N TYR A 73 19.59 -8.24 2.45
CA TYR A 73 19.02 -8.57 3.75
C TYR A 73 19.69 -9.82 4.35
N GLU A 74 19.63 -9.93 5.65
CA GLU A 74 20.03 -11.13 6.40
C GLU A 74 18.81 -12.01 6.71
N ARG A 75 17.65 -11.36 6.86
CA ARG A 75 16.37 -12.02 7.13
C ARG A 75 15.22 -11.30 6.46
N PHE A 76 14.29 -12.10 5.91
CA PHE A 76 13.08 -11.58 5.30
C PHE A 76 11.87 -12.43 5.73
N VAL A 77 10.85 -11.82 6.32
CA VAL A 77 9.61 -12.48 6.73
C VAL A 77 8.48 -11.91 5.90
N VAL A 78 7.66 -12.79 5.34
CA VAL A 78 6.42 -12.44 4.63
C VAL A 78 5.25 -12.99 5.41
N VAL A 79 4.25 -12.14 5.72
CA VAL A 79 2.95 -12.56 6.27
C VAL A 79 1.88 -12.30 5.22
N GLU A 80 1.26 -13.37 4.70
CA GLU A 80 0.29 -13.30 3.61
C GLU A 80 -0.83 -14.34 3.85
N PRO A 81 -2.11 -13.94 3.97
CA PRO A 81 -3.17 -14.88 4.26
C PRO A 81 -3.61 -15.74 3.07
N SER A 82 -3.36 -15.33 1.82
CA SER A 82 -3.78 -16.08 0.63
C SER A 82 -2.87 -17.27 0.35
N GLU A 83 -3.48 -18.47 0.29
CA GLU A 83 -2.81 -19.70 -0.17
C GLU A 83 -2.20 -19.52 -1.56
N LEU A 84 -2.96 -18.88 -2.49
CA LEU A 84 -2.54 -18.69 -3.87
C LEU A 84 -1.28 -17.81 -3.95
N PHE A 85 -1.24 -16.72 -3.20
CA PHE A 85 -0.10 -15.81 -3.17
C PHE A 85 1.11 -16.45 -2.49
N CYS A 86 0.92 -17.10 -1.34
CA CYS A 86 1.98 -17.86 -0.68
C CYS A 86 2.60 -18.92 -1.62
N ALA A 87 1.76 -19.67 -2.33
CA ALA A 87 2.23 -20.67 -3.30
C ALA A 87 2.98 -20.05 -4.49
N SER A 88 2.61 -18.84 -4.90
CA SER A 88 3.30 -18.10 -5.98
C SER A 88 4.71 -17.71 -5.53
N ILE A 89 4.84 -17.01 -4.41
CA ILE A 89 6.12 -16.51 -3.93
C ILE A 89 7.07 -17.63 -3.48
N ALA A 90 6.55 -18.75 -2.97
CA ALA A 90 7.35 -19.93 -2.61
C ALA A 90 8.02 -20.61 -3.82
N LYS A 91 7.49 -20.39 -5.03
CA LYS A 91 8.08 -20.89 -6.29
C LYS A 91 9.12 -19.94 -6.89
N SER A 92 9.35 -18.79 -6.28
CA SER A 92 10.34 -17.84 -6.79
C SER A 92 11.73 -18.45 -6.80
N LYS A 93 12.48 -18.18 -7.87
CA LYS A 93 13.90 -18.56 -7.98
C LYS A 93 14.79 -17.86 -6.94
N HIS A 94 14.30 -16.81 -6.29
CA HIS A 94 15.00 -16.06 -5.27
C HIS A 94 14.66 -16.52 -3.85
N TYR A 95 13.70 -17.45 -3.71
CA TYR A 95 13.39 -18.06 -2.42
C TYR A 95 14.62 -18.80 -1.85
N ASN A 96 14.99 -18.50 -0.62
CA ASN A 96 16.19 -19.02 0.00
C ASN A 96 16.02 -19.15 1.54
N PRO A 97 16.94 -19.79 2.28
CA PRO A 97 16.80 -20.04 3.72
C PRO A 97 16.69 -18.80 4.62
N LYS A 98 16.99 -17.62 4.11
CA LYS A 98 16.80 -16.35 4.87
C LYS A 98 15.35 -15.85 4.83
N ILE A 99 14.49 -16.48 4.03
CA ILE A 99 13.10 -16.08 3.82
C ILE A 99 12.18 -17.02 4.58
N THR A 100 11.24 -16.45 5.32
CA THR A 100 10.15 -17.17 5.99
C THR A 100 8.83 -16.65 5.45
N ILE A 101 7.99 -17.56 4.93
CA ILE A 101 6.63 -17.25 4.49
C ILE A 101 5.66 -17.79 5.53
N ILE A 102 4.83 -16.91 6.09
CA ILE A 102 3.80 -17.23 7.07
C ILE A 102 2.44 -17.03 6.40
N LYS A 103 1.74 -18.14 6.17
CA LYS A 103 0.40 -18.15 5.60
C LYS A 103 -0.63 -17.93 6.69
N ASP A 104 -0.87 -16.68 7.06
CA ASP A 104 -1.85 -16.32 8.09
C ASP A 104 -2.16 -14.81 8.04
N PHE A 105 -3.15 -14.38 8.79
CA PHE A 105 -3.34 -12.97 9.12
C PHE A 105 -2.31 -12.52 10.15
N LEU A 106 -1.88 -11.27 10.04
CA LEU A 106 -0.87 -10.68 10.94
C LEU A 106 -1.28 -10.80 12.41
N GLU A 107 -2.54 -10.55 12.69
CA GLU A 107 -3.10 -10.53 14.04
C GLU A 107 -2.90 -11.86 14.77
N ASN A 108 -3.00 -12.98 14.05
CA ASN A 108 -2.80 -14.33 14.60
C ASN A 108 -1.33 -14.63 14.92
N GLN A 109 -0.41 -13.96 14.23
CA GLN A 109 1.04 -14.17 14.35
C GLN A 109 1.73 -13.17 15.27
N LEU A 110 0.98 -12.19 15.80
CA LEU A 110 1.52 -11.10 16.61
C LEU A 110 2.43 -11.62 17.76
N THR A 111 1.96 -12.57 18.56
CA THR A 111 2.71 -13.11 19.71
C THR A 111 4.04 -13.77 19.33
N ALA A 112 4.09 -14.39 18.15
CA ALA A 112 5.33 -14.99 17.65
C ALA A 112 6.28 -13.90 17.11
N LEU A 113 5.76 -12.96 16.29
CA LEU A 113 6.54 -11.93 15.65
C LEU A 113 7.07 -10.86 16.61
N GLN A 114 6.39 -10.59 17.74
CA GLN A 114 6.88 -9.68 18.78
C GLN A 114 8.19 -10.14 19.46
N LYS A 115 8.57 -11.39 19.32
CA LYS A 115 9.86 -11.92 19.84
C LYS A 115 11.03 -11.62 18.91
N GLU A 116 10.74 -11.06 17.75
CA GLU A 116 11.69 -10.78 16.69
C GLU A 116 11.90 -9.29 16.53
N LYS A 117 13.03 -8.91 15.96
CA LYS A 117 13.32 -7.52 15.63
C LYS A 117 13.32 -7.32 14.13
N PHE A 118 12.69 -6.24 13.69
CA PHE A 118 12.64 -5.84 12.29
C PHE A 118 13.20 -4.42 12.14
N ASP A 119 14.14 -4.24 11.24
CA ASP A 119 14.65 -2.92 10.88
C ASP A 119 13.64 -2.17 10.01
N PHE A 120 12.83 -2.94 9.25
CA PHE A 120 11.91 -2.37 8.29
C PHE A 120 10.63 -3.21 8.16
N ILE A 121 9.49 -2.55 8.18
CA ILE A 121 8.17 -3.16 7.94
C ILE A 121 7.55 -2.52 6.71
N VAL A 122 7.07 -3.36 5.77
CA VAL A 122 6.42 -2.91 4.52
C VAL A 122 4.94 -3.20 4.56
N LEU A 123 4.11 -2.16 4.39
CA LEU A 123 2.67 -2.22 4.11
C LEU A 123 2.41 -1.63 2.72
N SER A 124 2.71 -2.40 1.68
CA SER A 124 2.60 -1.91 0.31
C SER A 124 1.23 -2.22 -0.26
N SER A 125 0.41 -1.18 -0.48
CA SER A 125 -0.94 -1.28 -1.04
C SER A 125 -1.88 -2.20 -0.22
N LEU A 126 -1.78 -2.16 1.11
CA LEU A 126 -2.56 -3.01 2.01
C LEU A 126 -3.53 -2.21 2.88
N LEU A 127 -3.11 -1.05 3.43
CA LEU A 127 -3.86 -0.38 4.49
C LEU A 127 -5.28 0.05 4.09
N HIS A 128 -5.52 0.33 2.80
CA HIS A 128 -6.84 0.69 2.28
C HIS A 128 -7.79 -0.52 2.12
N GLU A 129 -7.26 -1.73 2.25
CA GLU A 129 -8.00 -2.99 2.11
C GLU A 129 -8.40 -3.60 3.45
N VAL A 130 -7.73 -3.24 4.55
CA VAL A 130 -8.06 -3.78 5.86
C VAL A 130 -9.36 -3.17 6.42
N PRO A 131 -10.17 -3.94 7.17
CA PRO A 131 -11.46 -3.46 7.68
C PRO A 131 -11.34 -2.26 8.63
N SER A 132 -10.31 -2.23 9.49
CA SER A 132 -10.04 -1.17 10.45
C SER A 132 -8.57 -0.76 10.37
N PRO A 133 -8.21 0.24 9.51
CA PRO A 133 -6.83 0.66 9.33
C PRO A 133 -6.14 1.10 10.63
N ARG A 134 -6.88 1.77 11.54
CA ARG A 134 -6.33 2.21 12.83
C ARG A 134 -5.98 1.02 13.72
N GLU A 135 -6.88 0.06 13.88
CA GLU A 135 -6.64 -1.13 14.70
C GLU A 135 -5.50 -1.96 14.13
N PHE A 136 -5.45 -2.09 12.81
CA PHE A 136 -4.37 -2.77 12.12
C PHE A 136 -3.01 -2.10 12.37
N LEU A 137 -2.92 -0.78 12.27
CA LEU A 137 -1.69 -0.03 12.59
C LEU A 137 -1.30 -0.17 14.07
N GLN A 138 -2.25 -0.28 14.99
CA GLN A 138 -1.96 -0.56 16.40
C GLN A 138 -1.39 -1.98 16.61
N VAL A 139 -1.76 -2.96 15.78
CA VAL A 139 -1.13 -4.28 15.78
C VAL A 139 0.30 -4.17 15.24
N VAL A 140 0.51 -3.47 14.14
CA VAL A 140 1.83 -3.22 13.55
C VAL A 140 2.75 -2.48 14.51
N ALA A 141 2.24 -1.50 15.24
CA ALA A 141 3.01 -0.74 16.25
C ALA A 141 3.65 -1.63 17.32
N LYS A 142 2.99 -2.74 17.67
CA LYS A 142 3.54 -3.70 18.63
C LYS A 142 4.73 -4.53 18.09
N LEU A 143 4.98 -4.46 16.80
CA LEU A 143 6.13 -5.10 16.13
C LEU A 143 7.29 -4.12 15.89
N CYS A 144 7.08 -2.84 16.15
CA CYS A 144 8.08 -1.80 15.95
C CYS A 144 8.83 -1.52 17.25
N ASP A 145 10.11 -1.31 17.15
CA ASP A 145 10.91 -0.61 18.16
C ASP A 145 11.31 0.78 17.64
N LYS A 146 12.07 1.53 18.43
CA LYS A 146 12.48 2.91 18.10
C LYS A 146 13.29 3.05 16.81
N ASP A 147 13.93 1.97 16.38
CA ASP A 147 14.80 1.94 15.19
C ASP A 147 14.06 1.39 13.96
N THR A 148 12.90 0.75 14.14
CA THR A 148 12.08 0.18 13.06
C THR A 148 11.50 1.28 12.17
N ILE A 149 11.75 1.20 10.88
CA ILE A 149 11.06 2.02 9.86
C ILE A 149 9.82 1.28 9.39
N LEU A 150 8.67 1.93 9.45
CA LEU A 150 7.43 1.47 8.84
C LEU A 150 7.18 2.25 7.55
N HIS A 151 7.12 1.53 6.43
CA HIS A 151 6.72 2.07 5.12
C HIS A 151 5.27 1.70 4.80
N ILE A 152 4.47 2.69 4.45
CA ILE A 152 3.08 2.51 4.03
C ILE A 152 2.89 3.22 2.71
N ASN A 153 2.31 2.54 1.70
CA ASN A 153 1.77 3.18 0.52
C ASN A 153 0.34 2.73 0.26
N VAL A 154 -0.45 3.63 -0.31
CA VAL A 154 -1.88 3.41 -0.63
C VAL A 154 -2.27 4.21 -1.87
N PRO A 155 -3.35 3.83 -2.59
CA PRO A 155 -3.94 4.65 -3.63
C PRO A 155 -4.35 6.03 -3.10
N ASN A 156 -4.16 7.06 -3.91
CA ASN A 156 -4.45 8.44 -3.58
C ASN A 156 -5.83 8.86 -4.13
N ASN A 157 -6.77 9.16 -3.26
CA ASN A 157 -8.10 9.63 -3.66
C ASN A 157 -8.14 11.08 -4.18
N LYS A 158 -7.05 11.85 -4.00
CA LYS A 158 -6.81 13.17 -4.61
C LYS A 158 -5.80 13.10 -5.76
N SER A 159 -5.62 11.92 -6.36
CA SER A 159 -4.79 11.78 -7.55
C SER A 159 -5.33 12.57 -8.74
N PHE A 160 -4.43 13.02 -9.61
CA PHE A 160 -4.77 13.89 -10.75
C PHE A 160 -5.98 13.38 -11.55
N HIS A 161 -6.01 12.09 -11.92
CA HIS A 161 -7.11 11.54 -12.72
C HIS A 161 -8.46 11.52 -11.97
N LEU A 162 -8.47 11.39 -10.64
CA LEU A 162 -9.71 11.43 -9.85
C LEU A 162 -10.21 12.87 -9.67
N LEU A 163 -9.30 13.82 -9.45
CA LEU A 163 -9.64 15.25 -9.42
C LEU A 163 -10.19 15.69 -10.77
N TRP A 164 -9.54 15.30 -11.86
CA TRP A 164 -10.05 15.61 -13.19
C TRP A 164 -11.41 14.98 -13.47
N ALA A 165 -11.61 13.74 -13.08
CA ALA A 165 -12.92 13.07 -13.19
C ALA A 165 -14.00 13.80 -12.37
N TYR A 166 -13.69 14.28 -11.18
CA TYR A 166 -14.59 15.08 -10.35
C TYR A 166 -14.95 16.42 -11.02
N GLU A 167 -13.97 17.21 -11.44
CA GLU A 167 -14.19 18.48 -12.13
C GLU A 167 -14.91 18.32 -13.47
N SER A 168 -14.82 17.13 -14.08
CA SER A 168 -15.56 16.79 -15.31
C SER A 168 -16.97 16.24 -15.03
N GLY A 169 -17.41 16.18 -13.78
CA GLY A 169 -18.74 15.65 -13.40
C GLY A 169 -18.90 14.13 -13.50
N LEU A 170 -17.80 13.39 -13.64
CA LEU A 170 -17.80 11.93 -13.69
C LEU A 170 -17.81 11.27 -12.31
N LEU A 171 -17.39 12.00 -11.27
CA LEU A 171 -17.47 11.63 -9.86
C LEU A 171 -18.32 12.65 -9.12
N LYS A 172 -19.12 12.19 -8.15
CA LYS A 172 -19.98 13.05 -7.34
C LYS A 172 -19.24 13.69 -6.17
N HIS A 173 -18.30 12.96 -5.60
CA HIS A 173 -17.53 13.39 -4.43
C HIS A 173 -16.07 12.95 -4.55
N ILE A 174 -15.14 13.82 -4.09
CA ILE A 174 -13.73 13.46 -3.92
C ILE A 174 -13.65 12.49 -2.73
N GLY A 175 -12.92 11.37 -2.89
CA GLY A 175 -12.80 10.34 -1.84
C GLY A 175 -13.90 9.27 -1.88
N GLU A 176 -14.82 9.35 -2.84
CA GLU A 176 -15.76 8.26 -3.10
C GLU A 176 -15.01 7.03 -3.61
N LEU A 177 -15.30 5.86 -3.02
CA LEU A 177 -14.80 4.60 -3.54
C LEU A 177 -15.41 4.33 -4.91
N THR A 178 -14.56 4.19 -5.91
CA THR A 178 -15.02 3.86 -7.27
C THR A 178 -15.63 2.45 -7.29
N SER A 179 -16.46 2.16 -8.29
CA SER A 179 -17.02 0.81 -8.48
C SER A 179 -15.93 -0.28 -8.57
N THR A 180 -14.78 0.04 -9.15
CA THR A 180 -13.61 -0.83 -9.19
C THR A 180 -13.03 -1.05 -7.79
N ALA A 181 -12.88 0.01 -6.99
CA ALA A 181 -12.38 -0.10 -5.62
C ALA A 181 -13.29 -0.98 -4.75
N VAL A 182 -14.61 -0.81 -4.87
CA VAL A 182 -15.60 -1.66 -4.17
C VAL A 182 -15.50 -3.13 -4.62
N LYS A 183 -15.37 -3.38 -5.93
CA LYS A 183 -15.17 -4.73 -6.48
C LYS A 183 -13.89 -5.38 -5.94
N MET A 184 -12.83 -4.59 -5.77
CA MET A 184 -11.55 -5.03 -5.21
C MET A 184 -11.56 -5.06 -3.67
N GLN A 185 -12.73 -5.04 -3.05
CA GLN A 185 -12.91 -5.12 -1.59
C GLN A 185 -12.13 -4.06 -0.80
N GLN A 186 -11.91 -2.88 -1.38
CA GLN A 186 -11.31 -1.76 -0.67
C GLN A 186 -12.29 -1.19 0.36
N ASN A 187 -11.80 -0.90 1.56
CA ASN A 187 -12.61 -0.44 2.69
C ASN A 187 -12.40 1.05 2.98
N SER A 188 -11.28 1.62 2.59
CA SER A 188 -10.91 3.00 2.91
C SER A 188 -10.31 3.70 1.70
N ALA A 189 -10.57 5.01 1.60
CA ALA A 189 -9.94 5.90 0.65
C ALA A 189 -9.04 6.89 1.39
N PHE A 190 -7.82 7.07 0.92
CA PHE A 190 -6.83 7.94 1.55
C PHE A 190 -6.40 9.06 0.61
N ASP A 191 -6.17 10.23 1.19
CA ASP A 191 -5.30 11.28 0.67
C ASP A 191 -4.10 11.46 1.63
N LYS A 192 -3.19 12.34 1.28
CA LYS A 192 -1.98 12.61 2.08
C LYS A 192 -2.33 12.97 3.53
N ASP A 193 -3.35 13.83 3.73
CA ASP A 193 -3.71 14.32 5.06
C ASP A 193 -4.34 13.22 5.90
N SER A 194 -5.29 12.47 5.33
CA SER A 194 -5.96 11.37 6.04
C SER A 194 -5.04 10.21 6.33
N LEU A 195 -4.09 9.90 5.43
CA LEU A 195 -3.04 8.91 5.70
C LEU A 195 -2.11 9.37 6.83
N ALA A 196 -1.64 10.62 6.78
CA ALA A 196 -0.80 11.17 7.84
C ALA A 196 -1.53 11.14 9.19
N GLN A 197 -2.79 11.56 9.22
CA GLN A 197 -3.58 11.63 10.45
C GLN A 197 -3.80 10.25 11.09
N ILE A 198 -4.09 9.21 10.29
CA ILE A 198 -4.29 7.87 10.83
C ILE A 198 -2.99 7.28 11.38
N VAL A 199 -1.86 7.54 10.72
CA VAL A 199 -0.53 7.13 11.16
C VAL A 199 -0.17 7.78 12.50
N LEU A 200 -0.30 9.11 12.61
CA LEU A 200 -0.06 9.85 13.85
C LEU A 200 -0.97 9.38 14.99
N ASN A 201 -2.28 9.19 14.71
CA ASN A 201 -3.26 8.71 15.70
C ASN A 201 -3.06 7.24 16.11
N SER A 202 -2.20 6.50 15.41
CA SER A 202 -1.84 5.12 15.73
C SER A 202 -0.53 4.96 16.49
N GLY A 203 0.07 6.09 16.93
CA GLY A 203 1.28 6.09 17.76
C GLY A 203 2.58 6.12 16.96
N PHE A 204 2.55 6.61 15.73
CA PHE A 204 3.73 6.80 14.90
C PHE A 204 4.01 8.28 14.71
N GLU A 205 5.25 8.61 14.41
CA GLU A 205 5.69 9.90 13.88
C GLU A 205 6.16 9.72 12.44
N ILE A 206 5.76 10.64 11.57
CA ILE A 206 6.22 10.63 10.17
C ILE A 206 7.63 11.21 10.14
N LEU A 207 8.52 10.54 9.44
CA LEU A 207 9.90 10.98 9.32
C LEU A 207 9.94 12.33 8.59
N ALA A 208 10.80 13.23 9.05
CA ALA A 208 10.97 14.52 8.40
C ALA A 208 11.50 14.33 6.98
N ASP A 209 10.99 15.14 6.06
CA ASP A 209 11.54 15.24 4.72
C ASP A 209 12.97 15.80 4.82
N GLY A 210 13.97 14.91 4.67
CA GLY A 210 15.32 15.32 4.36
C GLY A 210 15.42 15.65 2.86
N ASP A 211 16.63 15.86 2.37
CA ASP A 211 16.92 16.26 0.98
C ASP A 211 16.32 15.35 -0.12
N ASN A 212 15.74 14.20 0.24
CA ASN A 212 15.22 13.19 -0.69
C ASN A 212 13.73 12.82 -0.46
N ALA A 213 12.95 13.61 0.27
CA ALA A 213 11.52 13.36 0.54
C ALA A 213 11.24 11.93 1.08
N MET A 214 12.11 11.43 1.99
CA MET A 214 11.99 10.06 2.51
C MET A 214 10.93 9.90 3.59
N GLY A 215 10.32 10.99 4.08
CA GLY A 215 9.23 10.96 5.06
C GLY A 215 7.87 10.68 4.43
N GLY A 216 7.65 11.11 3.19
CA GLY A 216 6.40 10.90 2.51
C GLY A 216 6.29 11.62 1.17
N GLY A 217 5.22 11.35 0.42
CA GLY A 217 4.98 11.99 -0.85
C GLY A 217 4.02 11.20 -1.73
N SER A 218 3.97 11.57 -3.01
CA SER A 218 3.22 10.83 -4.02
C SER A 218 4.10 10.49 -5.21
N TYR A 219 3.66 9.54 -6.00
CA TYR A 219 4.35 9.13 -7.21
C TYR A 219 3.38 8.75 -8.31
N PHE A 220 3.86 8.77 -9.54
CA PHE A 220 3.19 8.44 -10.78
C PHE A 220 1.93 9.28 -11.05
N MET A 221 2.07 10.29 -11.91
CA MET A 221 0.96 11.15 -12.38
C MET A 221 0.10 10.42 -13.41
N LYS A 222 -0.87 9.63 -12.95
CA LYS A 222 -1.80 8.91 -13.83
C LYS A 222 -2.83 9.87 -14.43
N PRO A 223 -2.91 10.06 -15.76
CA PRO A 223 -3.86 11.00 -16.35
C PRO A 223 -5.28 10.43 -16.50
N PHE A 224 -5.44 9.12 -16.62
CA PHE A 224 -6.72 8.46 -16.86
C PHE A 224 -6.92 7.25 -15.93
N ASN A 225 -8.12 6.67 -15.93
CA ASN A 225 -8.39 5.42 -15.24
C ASN A 225 -7.62 4.24 -15.89
N HIS A 226 -7.58 3.09 -15.19
CA HIS A 226 -6.82 1.92 -15.65
C HIS A 226 -7.23 1.44 -17.05
N ALA A 227 -8.54 1.37 -17.32
CA ALA A 227 -9.04 0.89 -18.63
C ALA A 227 -8.55 1.77 -19.78
N LYS A 228 -8.61 3.10 -19.61
CA LYS A 228 -8.13 4.03 -20.65
C LYS A 228 -6.61 4.01 -20.79
N MET A 229 -5.89 3.89 -19.69
CA MET A 229 -4.43 3.73 -19.73
C MET A 229 -4.02 2.45 -20.46
N THR A 230 -4.70 1.33 -20.19
CA THR A 230 -4.49 0.04 -20.90
C THR A 230 -4.71 0.19 -22.42
N GLU A 231 -5.79 0.87 -22.81
CA GLU A 231 -6.09 1.14 -24.23
C GLU A 231 -4.97 1.96 -24.90
N LEU A 232 -4.52 3.03 -24.24
CA LEU A 232 -3.47 3.92 -24.77
C LEU A 232 -2.12 3.20 -24.87
N MET A 233 -1.79 2.28 -23.96
CA MET A 233 -0.60 1.44 -24.06
C MET A 233 -0.73 0.43 -25.21
N LYS A 234 -1.85 -0.27 -25.33
CA LYS A 234 -2.09 -1.25 -26.41
C LYS A 234 -2.05 -0.61 -27.79
N SER A 235 -2.47 0.65 -27.91
CA SER A 235 -2.39 1.41 -29.17
C SER A 235 -1.01 2.01 -29.46
N GLY A 236 -0.04 1.87 -28.54
CA GLY A 236 1.29 2.44 -28.68
C GLY A 236 1.36 3.97 -28.49
N ILE A 237 0.27 4.62 -28.03
CA ILE A 237 0.25 6.07 -27.76
C ILE A 237 1.07 6.37 -26.51
N ILE A 238 1.04 5.50 -25.51
CA ILE A 238 1.85 5.61 -24.30
C ILE A 238 2.87 4.46 -24.29
N ASP A 239 4.14 4.81 -24.40
CA ASP A 239 5.28 3.92 -24.30
C ASP A 239 5.96 4.00 -22.92
N GLU A 240 7.04 3.24 -22.73
CA GLU A 240 7.82 3.24 -21.49
C GLU A 240 8.42 4.62 -21.16
N ASN A 241 8.84 5.40 -22.16
CA ASN A 241 9.41 6.73 -21.93
C ASN A 241 8.35 7.69 -21.38
N LEU A 242 7.14 7.65 -21.92
CA LEU A 242 6.01 8.45 -21.41
C LEU A 242 5.58 7.99 -20.02
N LEU A 243 5.55 6.69 -19.73
CA LEU A 243 5.28 6.17 -18.39
C LEU A 243 6.32 6.65 -17.38
N ASN A 244 7.61 6.58 -17.72
CA ASN A 244 8.69 7.11 -16.88
C ASN A 244 8.57 8.65 -16.72
N GLY A 245 8.14 9.36 -17.77
CA GLY A 245 7.82 10.77 -17.71
C GLY A 245 6.71 11.09 -16.71
N LEU A 246 5.61 10.34 -16.75
CA LEU A 246 4.49 10.47 -15.80
C LEU A 246 4.95 10.23 -14.35
N ASN A 247 5.85 9.27 -14.11
CA ASN A 247 6.40 9.07 -12.77
C ASN A 247 7.23 10.28 -12.31
N LYS A 248 8.07 10.82 -13.18
CA LYS A 248 8.90 12.01 -12.87
C LYS A 248 8.08 13.29 -12.69
N LEU A 249 6.91 13.39 -13.29
CA LEU A 249 6.02 14.55 -13.13
C LEU A 249 5.52 14.72 -11.69
N ALA A 250 5.44 13.67 -10.89
CA ALA A 250 5.00 13.75 -9.50
C ALA A 250 5.82 14.74 -8.66
N LYS A 251 7.10 14.99 -9.00
CA LYS A 251 7.92 16.00 -8.31
C LYS A 251 7.40 17.44 -8.44
N TYR A 252 6.63 17.73 -9.49
CA TYR A 252 6.02 19.06 -9.70
C TYR A 252 4.61 19.15 -9.10
N PHE A 253 3.99 18.01 -8.79
CA PHE A 253 2.66 17.87 -8.22
C PHE A 253 2.70 16.87 -7.06
N PRO A 254 3.38 17.22 -5.95
CA PRO A 254 3.76 16.26 -4.90
C PRO A 254 2.58 15.60 -4.18
N ASP A 255 1.37 16.17 -4.29
CA ASP A 255 0.17 15.65 -3.61
C ASP A 255 -0.79 14.91 -4.56
N ASN A 256 -0.51 14.88 -5.88
CA ASN A 256 -1.48 14.41 -6.88
C ASN A 256 -1.04 13.17 -7.66
N GLY A 257 0.01 12.49 -7.24
CA GLY A 257 0.38 11.18 -7.78
C GLY A 257 -0.73 10.14 -7.56
N ALA A 258 -0.72 9.08 -8.34
CA ALA A 258 -1.72 8.01 -8.27
C ALA A 258 -1.68 7.25 -6.94
N GLU A 259 -0.51 7.20 -6.31
CA GLU A 259 -0.31 6.64 -4.97
C GLU A 259 0.46 7.62 -4.10
N ILE A 260 0.20 7.53 -2.80
CA ILE A 260 0.88 8.27 -1.74
C ILE A 260 1.58 7.29 -0.82
N PHE A 261 2.65 7.74 -0.17
CA PHE A 261 3.38 6.95 0.81
C PHE A 261 3.81 7.80 1.99
N VAL A 262 4.05 7.13 3.11
CA VAL A 262 4.71 7.67 4.30
C VAL A 262 5.72 6.67 4.84
N ASN A 263 6.82 7.19 5.38
CA ASN A 263 7.76 6.44 6.20
C ASN A 263 7.68 7.00 7.63
N CYS A 264 7.54 6.15 8.59
CA CYS A 264 7.31 6.55 9.97
C CYS A 264 8.05 5.64 10.96
N LYS A 265 8.16 6.11 12.19
CA LYS A 265 8.67 5.36 13.35
C LYS A 265 7.65 5.39 14.47
N ILE A 266 7.76 4.46 15.41
CA ILE A 266 6.95 4.51 16.62
C ILE A 266 7.34 5.76 17.43
N THR A 267 6.34 6.49 17.93
CA THR A 267 6.57 7.63 18.82
C THR A 267 7.18 7.10 20.12
N GLU A 268 8.29 7.66 20.57
CA GLU A 268 8.81 7.34 21.90
C GLU A 268 7.75 7.73 22.93
N GLN A 269 7.31 6.77 23.73
CA GLN A 269 6.46 7.08 24.87
C GLN A 269 7.34 7.87 25.88
N VAL A 270 7.04 9.16 26.02
CA VAL A 270 7.63 10.02 27.03
C VAL A 270 7.22 9.57 28.43
#